data_221a34f1de4649ab83ac41ced1d38f30
#
_entry.id   221a34f1de4649ab83ac41ced1d38f30
#
_cell.length_a   1.000
_cell.length_b   1.000
_cell.length_c   1.000
_cell.angle_alpha   90.00
_cell.angle_beta   90.00
_cell.angle_gamma   90.00
#
_symmetry.space_group_name_H-M   'P 1'
#
loop_
_entity.id
_entity.type
_entity.pdbx_description
1 polymer ?
#
loop_
_entity_poly.entity_id
_entity_poly.type
_entity_poly.pdbx_seq_one_letter_code
_entity_poly.pdbx_strand_id
1 'polypeptide(L)'
;MEKLGYPHEIQKILSIIIILFTILITAGLLTIKPLRVAFPSLLPGITCPTATLCTDDVAKLVDAQKLYLTGYAHASNAVGPFIGSPRVVFCSAAACAEMFGMGKRAAAAIGDLGLIVAPRGWTAFYLTHEMIHYRQAESFGNLAMLTKPSWLIEGMAYSMSGDPRSLGAPFEEWRTQFDMWQATLGNQSILQAAKNIK
;
A
#
# COMPACT_ATOMS: atom_id res chain seq x y z
N MET A 1 -37.03 -25.36 -23.34
CA MET A 1 -36.30 -24.45 -22.44
C MET A 1 -37.11 -23.16 -22.36
N GLU A 2 -37.93 -23.06 -21.35
CA GLU A 2 -38.84 -21.93 -21.10
C GLU A 2 -38.00 -20.75 -20.56
N LYS A 3 -37.96 -19.62 -21.26
CA LYS A 3 -37.34 -18.39 -20.80
C LYS A 3 -38.19 -17.85 -19.63
N LEU A 4 -37.75 -18.02 -18.41
CA LEU A 4 -38.29 -17.30 -17.25
C LEU A 4 -38.10 -15.79 -17.48
N GLY A 5 -39.03 -15.17 -18.18
CA GLY A 5 -39.08 -13.72 -18.31
C GLY A 5 -39.64 -13.12 -17.04
N TYR A 6 -38.82 -12.43 -16.27
CA TYR A 6 -39.30 -11.61 -15.14
C TYR A 6 -40.32 -10.58 -15.62
N PRO A 7 -41.40 -10.29 -14.84
CA PRO A 7 -42.34 -9.21 -15.13
C PRO A 7 -41.62 -7.89 -15.41
N HIS A 8 -42.11 -7.12 -16.37
CA HIS A 8 -41.51 -5.88 -16.85
C HIS A 8 -41.16 -4.88 -15.70
N GLU A 9 -41.98 -4.84 -14.64
CA GLU A 9 -41.75 -4.01 -13.47
C GLU A 9 -40.53 -4.47 -12.65
N ILE A 10 -40.30 -5.77 -12.52
CA ILE A 10 -39.13 -6.33 -11.85
C ILE A 10 -37.85 -5.99 -12.64
N GLN A 11 -37.91 -6.05 -13.98
CA GLN A 11 -36.77 -5.69 -14.84
C GLN A 11 -36.41 -4.20 -14.69
N LYS A 12 -37.38 -3.30 -14.61
CA LYS A 12 -37.16 -1.87 -14.37
C LYS A 12 -36.50 -1.63 -13.01
N ILE A 13 -37.04 -2.24 -11.95
CA ILE A 13 -36.49 -2.12 -10.60
C ILE A 13 -35.04 -2.62 -10.56
N LEU A 14 -34.75 -3.77 -11.15
CA LEU A 14 -33.41 -4.32 -11.22
C LEU A 14 -32.45 -3.42 -11.97
N SER A 15 -32.89 -2.83 -13.09
CA SER A 15 -32.08 -1.87 -13.86
C SER A 15 -31.76 -0.61 -13.06
N ILE A 16 -32.72 -0.07 -12.32
CA ILE A 16 -32.51 1.10 -11.46
C ILE A 16 -31.49 0.77 -10.36
N ILE A 17 -31.61 -0.38 -9.71
CA ILE A 17 -30.68 -0.84 -8.67
C ILE A 17 -29.25 -0.94 -9.23
N ILE A 18 -29.09 -1.55 -10.41
CA ILE A 18 -27.78 -1.69 -11.07
C ILE A 18 -27.17 -0.31 -11.38
N ILE A 19 -27.97 0.62 -11.91
CA ILE A 19 -27.50 1.98 -12.23
C ILE A 19 -27.07 2.69 -10.95
N LEU A 20 -27.87 2.67 -9.89
CA LEU A 20 -27.51 3.31 -8.60
C LEU A 20 -26.25 2.70 -8.00
N PHE A 21 -26.11 1.39 -8.05
CA PHE A 21 -24.93 0.68 -7.56
C PHE A 21 -23.68 1.04 -8.36
N THR A 22 -23.79 1.13 -9.68
CA THR A 22 -22.68 1.55 -10.55
C THR A 22 -22.25 3.01 -10.26
N ILE A 23 -23.22 3.92 -10.08
CA ILE A 23 -22.95 5.31 -9.71
C ILE A 23 -22.23 5.37 -8.37
N LEU A 24 -22.68 4.61 -7.37
CA LEU A 24 -22.08 4.58 -6.03
C LEU A 24 -20.63 4.08 -6.06
N ILE A 25 -20.36 2.99 -6.79
CA ILE A 25 -19.00 2.46 -6.96
C ILE A 25 -18.12 3.50 -7.65
N THR A 26 -18.59 4.09 -8.74
CA THR A 26 -17.83 5.08 -9.50
C THR A 26 -17.52 6.32 -8.64
N ALA A 27 -18.50 6.84 -7.91
CA ALA A 27 -18.30 7.94 -7.00
C ALA A 27 -17.30 7.58 -5.88
N GLY A 28 -17.37 6.38 -5.33
CA GLY A 28 -16.43 5.88 -4.32
C GLY A 28 -15.00 5.82 -4.86
N LEU A 29 -14.78 5.27 -6.05
CA LEU A 29 -13.47 5.20 -6.70
C LEU A 29 -12.90 6.60 -7.02
N LEU A 30 -13.77 7.57 -7.35
CA LEU A 30 -13.33 8.94 -7.63
C LEU A 30 -12.93 9.72 -6.36
N THR A 31 -13.56 9.44 -5.22
CA THR A 31 -13.41 10.24 -3.99
C THR A 31 -12.56 9.58 -2.92
N ILE A 32 -12.55 8.24 -2.83
CA ILE A 32 -11.96 7.50 -1.71
C ILE A 32 -10.67 6.80 -2.13
N LYS A 33 -9.53 7.38 -1.74
CA LYS A 33 -8.20 6.84 -2.06
C LYS A 33 -8.01 5.35 -1.69
N PRO A 34 -8.38 4.87 -0.48
CA PRO A 34 -8.30 3.45 -0.13
C PRO A 34 -9.01 2.51 -1.11
N LEU A 35 -10.17 2.90 -1.68
CA LEU A 35 -10.89 2.09 -2.66
C LEU A 35 -10.10 1.97 -3.98
N ARG A 36 -9.42 3.02 -4.42
CA ARG A 36 -8.56 2.97 -5.62
C ARG A 36 -7.40 2.01 -5.42
N VAL A 37 -6.84 1.95 -4.22
CA VAL A 37 -5.72 1.05 -3.90
C VAL A 37 -6.20 -0.40 -3.74
N ALA A 38 -7.37 -0.61 -3.16
CA ALA A 38 -7.98 -1.93 -3.01
C ALA A 38 -8.43 -2.52 -4.36
N PHE A 39 -8.90 -1.68 -5.29
CA PHE A 39 -9.46 -2.09 -6.58
C PHE A 39 -8.81 -1.35 -7.76
N PRO A 40 -7.49 -1.40 -7.93
CA PRO A 40 -6.79 -0.62 -8.95
C PRO A 40 -7.17 -1.02 -10.38
N SER A 41 -7.53 -2.29 -10.61
CA SER A 41 -7.96 -2.78 -11.92
C SER A 41 -9.28 -2.19 -12.43
N LEU A 42 -10.04 -1.50 -11.58
CA LEU A 42 -11.25 -0.76 -11.97
C LEU A 42 -10.93 0.65 -12.48
N LEU A 43 -9.69 1.10 -12.36
CA LEU A 43 -9.27 2.42 -12.78
C LEU A 43 -8.80 2.41 -14.25
N PRO A 44 -9.13 3.45 -15.04
CA PRO A 44 -8.71 3.53 -16.42
C PRO A 44 -7.18 3.58 -16.53
N GLY A 45 -6.63 2.83 -17.48
CA GLY A 45 -5.19 2.80 -17.74
C GLY A 45 -4.36 1.99 -16.74
N ILE A 46 -4.98 1.34 -15.76
CA ILE A 46 -4.27 0.44 -14.83
C ILE A 46 -4.52 -1.00 -15.23
N THR A 47 -3.44 -1.75 -15.40
CA THR A 47 -3.46 -3.19 -15.65
C THR A 47 -2.83 -3.92 -14.47
N CYS A 48 -3.46 -5.00 -14.00
CA CYS A 48 -2.95 -5.86 -12.92
C CYS A 48 -2.66 -7.25 -13.48
N PRO A 49 -1.46 -7.52 -14.01
CA PRO A 49 -1.11 -8.85 -14.56
C PRO A 49 -1.10 -9.95 -13.52
N THR A 50 -0.89 -9.60 -12.25
CA THR A 50 -0.94 -10.53 -11.11
C THR A 50 -1.76 -9.95 -9.97
N ALA A 51 -2.04 -10.75 -8.96
CA ALA A 51 -2.73 -10.28 -7.75
C ALA A 51 -1.93 -9.23 -6.95
N THR A 52 -0.60 -9.23 -7.13
CA THR A 52 0.31 -8.37 -6.35
C THR A 52 0.91 -7.21 -7.14
N LEU A 53 0.83 -7.23 -8.47
CA LEU A 53 1.43 -6.20 -9.32
C LEU A 53 0.38 -5.56 -10.22
N CYS A 54 0.26 -4.24 -10.12
CA CYS A 54 -0.49 -3.40 -11.04
C CYS A 54 0.41 -2.29 -11.60
N THR A 55 0.16 -1.85 -12.82
CA THR A 55 0.95 -0.79 -13.47
C THR A 55 0.12 -0.05 -14.52
N ASP A 56 0.51 1.18 -14.81
CA ASP A 56 0.04 1.96 -15.96
C ASP A 56 0.85 1.69 -17.24
N ASP A 57 1.96 0.93 -17.14
CA ASP A 57 2.83 0.63 -18.27
C ASP A 57 3.34 -0.82 -18.20
N VAL A 58 2.74 -1.69 -18.98
CA VAL A 58 3.11 -3.12 -19.03
C VAL A 58 4.53 -3.36 -19.59
N ALA A 59 5.10 -2.40 -20.33
CA ALA A 59 6.48 -2.53 -20.82
C ALA A 59 7.50 -2.49 -19.66
N LYS A 60 7.14 -1.89 -18.53
CA LYS A 60 7.96 -1.82 -17.31
C LYS A 60 7.68 -2.94 -16.29
N LEU A 61 6.87 -3.91 -16.66
CA LEU A 61 6.46 -4.98 -15.72
C LEU A 61 7.64 -5.78 -15.17
N VAL A 62 8.67 -6.03 -15.97
CA VAL A 62 9.88 -6.78 -15.54
C VAL A 62 10.61 -6.00 -14.46
N ASP A 63 10.78 -4.68 -14.65
CA ASP A 63 11.44 -3.82 -13.67
C ASP A 63 10.60 -3.70 -12.38
N ALA A 64 9.28 -3.57 -12.52
CA ALA A 64 8.34 -3.55 -11.40
C ALA A 64 8.41 -4.85 -10.58
N GLN A 65 8.45 -6.00 -11.27
CA GLN A 65 8.55 -7.31 -10.61
C GLN A 65 9.88 -7.48 -9.87
N LYS A 66 11.00 -7.09 -10.50
CA LYS A 66 12.31 -7.12 -9.87
C LYS A 66 12.33 -6.25 -8.60
N LEU A 67 11.80 -5.03 -8.71
CA LEU A 67 11.73 -4.11 -7.59
C LEU A 67 10.83 -4.65 -6.47
N TYR A 68 9.67 -5.22 -6.82
CA TYR A 68 8.77 -5.88 -5.88
C TYR A 68 9.48 -6.97 -5.09
N LEU A 69 10.14 -7.91 -5.78
CA LEU A 69 10.83 -9.03 -5.12
C LEU A 69 11.95 -8.56 -4.20
N THR A 70 12.69 -7.53 -4.63
CA THR A 70 13.77 -6.93 -3.81
C THR A 70 13.20 -6.29 -2.55
N GLY A 71 12.18 -5.41 -2.68
CA GLY A 71 11.56 -4.74 -1.54
C GLY A 71 10.88 -5.72 -0.58
N TYR A 72 10.18 -6.71 -1.13
CA TYR A 72 9.53 -7.76 -0.34
C TYR A 72 10.53 -8.57 0.50
N ALA A 73 11.63 -9.01 -0.12
CA ALA A 73 12.66 -9.78 0.56
C ALA A 73 13.34 -8.94 1.67
N HIS A 74 13.69 -7.69 1.37
CA HIS A 74 14.29 -6.79 2.36
C HIS A 74 13.35 -6.53 3.54
N ALA A 75 12.10 -6.16 3.29
CA ALA A 75 11.14 -5.90 4.36
C ALA A 75 10.84 -7.16 5.19
N SER A 76 10.66 -8.32 4.53
CA SER A 76 10.42 -9.59 5.22
C SER A 76 11.61 -10.01 6.11
N ASN A 77 12.84 -9.79 5.65
CA ASN A 77 14.05 -10.05 6.46
C ASN A 77 14.19 -9.07 7.62
N ALA A 78 13.80 -7.81 7.41
CA ALA A 78 13.95 -6.75 8.40
C ALA A 78 12.93 -6.86 9.54
N VAL A 79 11.63 -7.04 9.23
CA VAL A 79 10.55 -6.98 10.23
C VAL A 79 9.73 -8.28 10.34
N GLY A 80 10.15 -9.33 9.67
CA GLY A 80 9.49 -10.64 9.66
C GLY A 80 8.53 -10.84 8.49
N PRO A 81 8.11 -12.09 8.25
CA PRO A 81 7.31 -12.46 7.08
C PRO A 81 5.95 -11.75 7.06
N PHE A 82 5.47 -11.44 5.86
CA PHE A 82 4.12 -10.94 5.64
C PHE A 82 3.07 -12.01 5.96
N ILE A 83 1.91 -11.58 6.43
CA ILE A 83 0.73 -12.46 6.63
C ILE A 83 -0.01 -12.58 5.30
N GLY A 84 -0.21 -11.47 4.61
CA GLY A 84 -0.81 -11.40 3.29
C GLY A 84 0.22 -11.23 2.17
N SER A 85 -0.27 -10.82 1.01
CA SER A 85 0.56 -10.53 -0.15
C SER A 85 0.37 -9.07 -0.54
N PRO A 86 1.30 -8.17 -0.20
CA PRO A 86 1.14 -6.75 -0.47
C PRO A 86 0.97 -6.50 -1.97
N ARG A 87 -0.15 -5.85 -2.33
CA ARG A 87 -0.37 -5.39 -3.70
C ARG A 87 0.31 -4.04 -3.90
N VAL A 88 1.01 -3.91 -5.02
CA VAL A 88 1.72 -2.67 -5.37
C VAL A 88 1.24 -2.16 -6.73
N VAL A 89 0.84 -0.91 -6.78
CA VAL A 89 0.60 -0.18 -8.02
C VAL A 89 1.86 0.60 -8.37
N PHE A 90 2.51 0.21 -9.45
CA PHE A 90 3.69 0.86 -9.99
C PHE A 90 3.28 1.87 -11.04
N CYS A 91 3.32 3.15 -10.71
CA CYS A 91 3.08 4.24 -11.63
C CYS A 91 4.37 4.61 -12.35
N SER A 92 4.38 4.52 -13.69
CA SER A 92 5.46 4.97 -14.54
C SER A 92 5.30 6.43 -14.98
N ALA A 93 4.06 6.93 -15.03
CA ALA A 93 3.71 8.29 -15.40
C ALA A 93 3.17 9.10 -14.21
N ALA A 94 3.36 10.43 -14.27
CA ALA A 94 2.83 11.35 -13.26
C ALA A 94 1.30 11.27 -13.14
N ALA A 95 0.58 11.13 -14.25
CA ALA A 95 -0.88 11.03 -14.29
C ALA A 95 -1.39 9.82 -13.47
N CYS A 96 -0.70 8.67 -13.53
CA CYS A 96 -1.01 7.53 -12.68
C CYS A 96 -0.83 7.89 -11.20
N ALA A 97 0.31 8.47 -10.82
CA ALA A 97 0.57 8.87 -9.43
C ALA A 97 -0.46 9.90 -8.91
N GLU A 98 -0.87 10.85 -9.74
CA GLU A 98 -1.91 11.83 -9.43
C GLU A 98 -3.28 11.17 -9.20
N MET A 99 -3.63 10.17 -10.01
CA MET A 99 -4.86 9.38 -9.85
C MET A 99 -4.96 8.76 -8.44
N PHE A 100 -3.82 8.37 -7.87
CA PHE A 100 -3.75 7.85 -6.50
C PHE A 100 -3.48 8.94 -5.44
N GLY A 101 -3.46 10.22 -5.81
CA GLY A 101 -3.25 11.33 -4.89
C GLY A 101 -1.87 11.32 -4.24
N MET A 102 -0.82 10.95 -5.00
CA MET A 102 0.54 10.85 -4.46
C MET A 102 1.18 12.21 -4.19
N GLY A 103 0.83 13.23 -4.95
CA GLY A 103 1.46 14.56 -4.83
C GLY A 103 2.99 14.45 -4.97
N LYS A 104 3.72 14.90 -3.93
CA LYS A 104 5.18 14.84 -3.90
C LYS A 104 5.75 13.54 -3.29
N ARG A 105 4.93 12.56 -2.94
CA ARG A 105 5.41 11.31 -2.34
C ARG A 105 6.03 10.39 -3.39
N ALA A 106 7.12 9.71 -3.01
CA ALA A 106 7.79 8.72 -3.86
C ALA A 106 7.03 7.39 -3.85
N ALA A 107 6.58 6.97 -2.68
CA ALA A 107 5.75 5.81 -2.46
C ALA A 107 4.79 6.06 -1.30
N ALA A 108 3.79 5.20 -1.11
CA ALA A 108 2.89 5.25 0.04
C ALA A 108 2.22 3.89 0.26
N ALA A 109 2.16 3.44 1.51
CA ALA A 109 1.28 2.36 1.95
C ALA A 109 -0.08 2.93 2.38
N ILE A 110 -1.14 2.21 2.08
CA ILE A 110 -2.50 2.49 2.54
C ILE A 110 -2.91 1.35 3.48
N GLY A 111 -2.36 1.38 4.68
CA GLY A 111 -2.51 0.28 5.62
C GLY A 111 -2.10 -1.05 5.00
N ASP A 112 -2.91 -2.09 5.23
CA ASP A 112 -2.78 -3.42 4.64
C ASP A 112 -3.61 -3.61 3.35
N LEU A 113 -4.13 -2.53 2.75
CA LEU A 113 -4.87 -2.59 1.48
C LEU A 113 -3.95 -2.66 0.26
N GLY A 114 -2.77 -2.05 0.34
CA GLY A 114 -1.79 -2.04 -0.74
C GLY A 114 -0.89 -0.81 -0.73
N LEU A 115 -0.02 -0.75 -1.74
CA LEU A 115 1.01 0.27 -1.89
C LEU A 115 0.92 0.93 -3.26
N ILE A 116 1.38 2.17 -3.33
CA ILE A 116 1.57 2.90 -4.59
C ILE A 116 3.02 3.35 -4.67
N VAL A 117 3.64 3.18 -5.83
CA VAL A 117 4.98 3.68 -6.15
C VAL A 117 4.85 4.67 -7.30
N ALA A 118 5.16 5.94 -7.04
CA ALA A 118 5.20 6.99 -8.05
C ALA A 118 6.47 6.89 -8.91
N PRO A 119 6.57 7.56 -10.09
CA PRO A 119 7.73 7.44 -10.97
C PRO A 119 9.08 7.67 -10.27
N ARG A 120 9.16 8.62 -9.34
CA ARG A 120 10.37 8.91 -8.57
C ARG A 120 10.69 7.90 -7.47
N GLY A 121 9.76 6.99 -7.19
CA GLY A 121 9.87 6.00 -6.11
C GLY A 121 10.34 4.63 -6.57
N TRP A 122 10.72 4.47 -7.83
CA TRP A 122 11.21 3.20 -8.37
C TRP A 122 12.62 2.85 -7.86
N THR A 123 12.73 2.72 -6.55
CA THR A 123 13.98 2.43 -5.84
C THR A 123 13.69 1.47 -4.69
N ALA A 124 14.58 0.53 -4.44
CA ALA A 124 14.35 -0.54 -3.47
C ALA A 124 14.03 0.00 -2.07
N PHE A 125 14.77 0.99 -1.58
CA PHE A 125 14.56 1.52 -0.23
C PHE A 125 13.20 2.20 -0.04
N TYR A 126 12.65 2.91 -1.06
CA TYR A 126 11.31 3.48 -0.97
C TYR A 126 10.25 2.38 -0.88
N LEU A 127 10.35 1.36 -1.73
CA LEU A 127 9.38 0.26 -1.69
C LEU A 127 9.51 -0.55 -0.40
N THR A 128 10.74 -0.83 0.07
CA THR A 128 10.97 -1.52 1.34
C THR A 128 10.36 -0.74 2.51
N HIS A 129 10.53 0.59 2.56
CA HIS A 129 9.92 1.45 3.55
C HIS A 129 8.40 1.28 3.62
N GLU A 130 7.73 1.35 2.48
CA GLU A 130 6.28 1.20 2.41
C GLU A 130 5.82 -0.25 2.70
N MET A 131 6.60 -1.25 2.32
CA MET A 131 6.34 -2.64 2.69
C MET A 131 6.47 -2.88 4.19
N ILE A 132 7.37 -2.17 4.88
CA ILE A 132 7.45 -2.18 6.34
C ILE A 132 6.17 -1.59 6.94
N HIS A 133 5.66 -0.47 6.42
CA HIS A 133 4.37 0.08 6.86
C HIS A 133 3.20 -0.88 6.65
N TYR A 134 3.16 -1.55 5.51
CA TYR A 134 2.17 -2.58 5.25
C TYR A 134 2.26 -3.70 6.31
N ARG A 135 3.46 -4.19 6.62
CA ARG A 135 3.67 -5.24 7.62
C ARG A 135 3.36 -4.77 9.05
N GLN A 136 3.60 -3.49 9.36
CA GLN A 136 3.15 -2.86 10.62
C GLN A 136 1.62 -2.86 10.70
N ALA A 137 0.92 -2.49 9.62
CA ALA A 137 -0.53 -2.50 9.56
C ALA A 137 -1.13 -3.91 9.75
N GLU A 138 -0.53 -4.94 9.15
CA GLU A 138 -0.89 -6.34 9.41
C GLU A 138 -0.71 -6.74 10.88
N SER A 139 0.31 -6.20 11.54
CA SER A 139 0.64 -6.57 12.93
C SER A 139 -0.17 -5.83 13.97
N PHE A 140 -0.40 -4.54 13.75
CA PHE A 140 -1.02 -3.65 14.73
C PHE A 140 -2.50 -3.38 14.43
N GLY A 141 -2.90 -3.53 13.15
CA GLY A 141 -4.19 -3.08 12.62
C GLY A 141 -4.15 -1.62 12.18
N ASN A 142 -4.92 -1.28 11.12
CA ASN A 142 -4.92 0.05 10.50
C ASN A 142 -5.25 1.18 11.48
N LEU A 143 -6.20 0.99 12.41
CA LEU A 143 -6.59 2.01 13.38
C LEU A 143 -5.49 2.23 14.43
N ALA A 144 -4.85 1.17 14.90
CA ALA A 144 -3.78 1.28 15.89
C ALA A 144 -2.54 1.99 15.32
N MET A 145 -2.28 1.87 14.01
CA MET A 145 -1.21 2.63 13.34
C MET A 145 -1.34 4.14 13.54
N LEU A 146 -2.57 4.67 13.62
CA LEU A 146 -2.84 6.10 13.77
C LEU A 146 -2.51 6.64 15.16
N THR A 147 -2.39 5.76 16.15
CA THR A 147 -2.18 6.14 17.57
C THR A 147 -0.78 5.81 18.07
N LYS A 148 -0.01 5.05 17.30
CA LYS A 148 1.37 4.72 17.67
C LYS A 148 2.32 5.91 17.44
N PRO A 149 3.38 6.03 18.27
CA PRO A 149 4.36 7.10 18.12
C PRO A 149 5.03 7.10 16.74
N SER A 150 5.23 8.29 16.15
CA SER A 150 5.87 8.42 14.84
C SER A 150 7.29 7.83 14.80
N TRP A 151 8.05 7.96 15.91
CA TRP A 151 9.38 7.36 15.98
C TRP A 151 9.34 5.82 15.85
N LEU A 152 8.25 5.18 16.31
CA LEU A 152 8.11 3.74 16.17
C LEU A 152 7.71 3.35 14.74
N ILE A 153 6.74 4.05 14.16
CA ILE A 153 6.20 3.73 12.83
C ILE A 153 7.18 4.16 11.74
N GLU A 154 7.48 5.45 11.68
CA GLU A 154 8.37 6.02 10.65
C GLU A 154 9.84 5.70 10.94
N GLY A 155 10.26 5.77 12.20
CA GLY A 155 11.64 5.44 12.59
C GLY A 155 12.02 4.02 12.22
N MET A 156 11.14 3.03 12.46
CA MET A 156 11.33 1.65 12.03
C MET A 156 11.47 1.56 10.50
N ALA A 157 10.57 2.20 9.76
CA ALA A 157 10.58 2.15 8.30
C ALA A 157 11.84 2.81 7.71
N TYR A 158 12.27 3.97 8.21
CA TYR A 158 13.51 4.62 7.78
C TYR A 158 14.77 3.85 8.18
N SER A 159 14.83 3.31 9.39
CA SER A 159 15.97 2.55 9.86
C SER A 159 16.17 1.26 9.07
N MET A 160 15.07 0.53 8.84
CA MET A 160 15.14 -0.84 8.35
C MET A 160 14.94 -0.99 6.84
N SER A 161 14.64 0.10 6.12
CA SER A 161 14.48 0.07 4.65
C SER A 161 15.79 0.07 3.86
N GLY A 162 16.93 0.32 4.53
CA GLY A 162 18.19 0.53 3.86
C GLY A 162 18.27 1.87 3.12
N ASP A 163 17.51 2.88 3.58
CA ASP A 163 17.53 4.23 3.00
C ASP A 163 18.89 4.90 3.25
N PRO A 164 19.69 5.18 2.20
CA PRO A 164 21.02 5.72 2.35
C PRO A 164 21.05 7.23 2.59
N ARG A 165 19.89 7.88 2.56
CA ARG A 165 19.81 9.33 2.61
C ARG A 165 20.01 9.85 4.04
N SER A 166 20.67 11.00 4.15
CA SER A 166 20.55 11.84 5.33
C SER A 166 19.17 12.47 5.33
N LEU A 167 18.42 12.26 6.39
CA LEU A 167 17.04 12.74 6.50
C LEU A 167 17.02 14.06 7.25
N GLY A 168 16.11 14.96 6.88
CA GLY A 168 15.83 16.15 7.68
C GLY A 168 15.01 15.83 8.93
N ALA A 169 15.01 16.73 9.90
CA ALA A 169 14.10 16.63 11.05
C ALA A 169 12.62 16.63 10.58
N PRO A 170 11.74 15.89 11.26
CA PRO A 170 12.00 15.05 12.44
C PRO A 170 12.41 13.59 12.10
N PHE A 171 12.55 13.23 10.83
CA PHE A 171 12.71 11.83 10.38
C PHE A 171 14.02 11.19 10.87
N GLU A 172 15.13 11.96 10.87
CA GLU A 172 16.41 11.50 11.39
C GLU A 172 16.36 11.24 12.91
N GLU A 173 15.64 12.11 13.63
CA GLU A 173 15.41 11.95 15.07
C GLU A 173 14.58 10.70 15.37
N TRP A 174 13.54 10.45 14.60
CA TRP A 174 12.72 9.24 14.73
C TRP A 174 13.51 7.97 14.40
N ARG A 175 14.35 8.00 13.36
CA ARG A 175 15.24 6.89 13.01
C ARG A 175 16.19 6.58 14.16
N THR A 176 16.86 7.59 14.69
CA THR A 176 17.76 7.46 15.83
C THR A 176 17.06 6.93 17.07
N GLN A 177 15.87 7.45 17.39
CA GLN A 177 15.09 6.97 18.53
C GLN A 177 14.68 5.51 18.37
N PHE A 178 14.29 5.11 17.18
CA PHE A 178 13.99 3.71 16.90
C PHE A 178 15.23 2.81 17.06
N ASP A 179 16.38 3.21 16.51
CA ASP A 179 17.64 2.46 16.60
C ASP A 179 18.07 2.25 18.07
N MET A 180 17.95 3.29 18.89
CA MET A 180 18.23 3.20 20.33
C MET A 180 17.28 2.21 21.03
N TRP A 181 15.98 2.27 20.72
CA TRP A 181 15.00 1.33 21.26
C TRP A 181 15.25 -0.10 20.79
N GLN A 182 15.49 -0.31 19.50
CA GLN A 182 15.76 -1.61 18.91
C GLN A 182 16.96 -2.28 19.58
N ALA A 183 18.02 -1.53 19.87
CA ALA A 183 19.21 -2.05 20.54
C ALA A 183 18.91 -2.64 21.95
N THR A 184 17.79 -2.28 22.57
CA THR A 184 17.38 -2.82 23.87
C THR A 184 16.64 -4.16 23.78
N LEU A 185 16.24 -4.59 22.58
CA LEU A 185 15.34 -5.75 22.40
C LEU A 185 16.07 -7.10 22.48
N GLY A 186 17.37 -7.14 22.29
CA GLY A 186 18.10 -8.41 22.17
C GLY A 186 17.53 -9.28 21.03
N ASN A 187 17.10 -10.48 21.35
CA ASN A 187 16.55 -11.45 20.39
C ASN A 187 15.02 -11.39 20.24
N GLN A 188 14.36 -10.38 20.79
CA GLN A 188 12.91 -10.26 20.67
C GLN A 188 12.49 -9.84 19.28
N SER A 189 11.33 -10.33 18.81
CA SER A 189 10.73 -9.85 17.58
C SER A 189 10.32 -8.38 17.70
N ILE A 190 10.81 -7.54 16.80
CA ILE A 190 10.56 -6.09 16.77
C ILE A 190 9.06 -5.79 16.78
N LEU A 191 8.30 -6.43 15.88
CA LEU A 191 6.85 -6.18 15.78
C LEU A 191 6.11 -6.67 17.04
N GLN A 192 6.56 -7.75 17.65
CA GLN A 192 5.94 -8.23 18.89
C GLN A 192 6.20 -7.27 20.07
N ALA A 193 7.44 -6.79 20.21
CA ALA A 193 7.79 -5.79 21.22
C ALA A 193 7.04 -4.46 21.01
N ALA A 194 6.92 -4.03 19.73
CA ALA A 194 6.24 -2.81 19.35
C ALA A 194 4.71 -2.81 19.63
N LYS A 195 4.07 -3.98 19.75
CA LYS A 195 2.62 -4.05 20.00
C LYS A 195 2.20 -3.33 21.29
N ASN A 196 3.03 -3.36 22.33
CA ASN A 196 2.72 -2.81 23.63
C ASN A 196 3.08 -1.32 23.80
N ILE A 197 3.76 -0.73 22.81
CA ILE A 197 4.07 0.71 22.81
C ILE A 197 2.83 1.49 22.40
N LYS A 198 2.47 2.49 23.21
CA LYS A 198 1.32 3.38 23.00
C LYS A 198 1.83 4.77 22.60
#